data_98943d5b589ad2274b053c3ec721ae4e
#
_entry.id   98943d5b589ad2274b053c3ec721ae4e
#
_cell.length_a   1.000
_cell.length_b   1.000
_cell.length_c   1.000
_cell.angle_alpha   90.00
_cell.angle_beta   90.00
_cell.angle_gamma   90.00
#
_symmetry.space_group_name_H-M   'P 1'
#
loop_
_entity.id
_entity.type
_entity.pdbx_description
1 polymer ?
#
loop_
_entity_poly.entity_id
_entity_poly.type
_entity_poly.pdbx_seq_one_letter_code
_entity_poly.pdbx_strand_id
1 'polypeptide(L)'
;MKVGVIGAGTMGSGIAQAFAQTEGYEVCLCDINEEFAANGKAKIAKGLEKRVARGKMEQAAADAILAKITTGVKDICTDCDLIVEAAIENMEIKKQTFKELQDICKADAIFATNTSSLSITEIGAGLDRPMIGMHFFNPAPVMKLVEVIAGINTPKEVVDKIKAIAEEIGKTPVQVEEGADS
;
A
#
# COMPACT_ATOMS: atom_id res chain seq x y z
N MET A 1 -2.28 -4.56 12.61
CA MET A 1 -1.47 -3.54 11.94
C MET A 1 -2.36 -2.65 11.09
N LYS A 2 -2.09 -1.38 11.07
CA LYS A 2 -2.86 -0.42 10.27
C LYS A 2 -2.00 0.10 9.12
N VAL A 3 -2.56 0.01 7.92
CA VAL A 3 -1.85 0.36 6.68
C VAL A 3 -2.59 1.51 5.98
N GLY A 4 -1.85 2.55 5.65
CA GLY A 4 -2.37 3.63 4.81
C GLY A 4 -1.98 3.36 3.36
N VAL A 5 -2.93 3.32 2.46
CA VAL A 5 -2.69 3.20 1.02
C VAL A 5 -3.03 4.54 0.38
N ILE A 6 -2.05 5.16 -0.25
CA ILE A 6 -2.19 6.48 -0.85
C ILE A 6 -2.32 6.31 -2.37
N GLY A 7 -3.48 6.66 -2.87
CA GLY A 7 -3.86 6.42 -4.26
C GLY A 7 -4.93 5.35 -4.32
N ALA A 8 -6.14 5.72 -4.74
CA ALA A 8 -7.31 4.84 -4.78
C ALA A 8 -7.70 4.43 -6.20
N GLY A 9 -6.74 4.39 -7.09
CA GLY A 9 -6.90 3.86 -8.44
C GLY A 9 -6.88 2.33 -8.44
N THR A 10 -6.66 1.75 -9.61
CA THR A 10 -6.67 0.28 -9.78
C THR A 10 -5.66 -0.41 -8.88
N MET A 11 -4.41 0.06 -8.86
CA MET A 11 -3.38 -0.57 -8.03
C MET A 11 -3.61 -0.32 -6.55
N GLY A 12 -3.87 0.93 -6.14
CA GLY A 12 -4.08 1.26 -4.74
C GLY A 12 -5.28 0.54 -4.14
N SER A 13 -6.39 0.46 -4.86
CA SER A 13 -7.57 -0.28 -4.41
C SER A 13 -7.28 -1.77 -4.26
N GLY A 14 -6.54 -2.36 -5.21
CA GLY A 14 -6.14 -3.76 -5.15
C GLY A 14 -5.20 -4.03 -3.97
N ILE A 15 -4.25 -3.14 -3.71
CA ILE A 15 -3.34 -3.25 -2.57
C ILE A 15 -4.14 -3.16 -1.25
N ALA A 16 -5.06 -2.21 -1.15
CA ALA A 16 -5.93 -2.06 0.01
C ALA A 16 -6.73 -3.34 0.28
N GLN A 17 -7.27 -3.95 -0.77
CA GLN A 17 -7.99 -5.22 -0.65
C GLN A 17 -7.08 -6.35 -0.17
N ALA A 18 -5.86 -6.45 -0.70
CA ALA A 18 -4.91 -7.48 -0.31
C ALA A 18 -4.63 -7.42 1.20
N PHE A 19 -4.43 -6.23 1.75
CA PHE A 19 -4.25 -6.05 3.19
C PHE A 19 -5.54 -6.33 3.98
N ALA A 20 -6.68 -5.79 3.53
CA ALA A 20 -7.95 -5.94 4.24
C ALA A 20 -8.45 -7.39 4.29
N GLN A 21 -8.06 -8.23 3.34
CA GLN A 21 -8.37 -9.65 3.33
C GLN A 21 -7.62 -10.44 4.40
N THR A 22 -6.59 -9.85 4.97
CA THR A 22 -5.71 -10.51 5.93
C THR A 22 -6.15 -10.19 7.35
N GLU A 23 -6.30 -11.22 8.16
CA GLU A 23 -6.64 -11.05 9.58
C GLU A 23 -5.56 -10.21 10.28
N GLY A 24 -6.00 -9.30 11.14
CA GLY A 24 -5.10 -8.45 11.90
C GLY A 24 -4.72 -7.15 11.20
N TYR A 25 -5.24 -6.89 10.01
CA TYR A 25 -4.96 -5.66 9.25
C TYR A 25 -6.19 -4.78 9.13
N GLU A 26 -5.98 -3.48 9.27
CA GLU A 26 -6.96 -2.43 8.96
C GLU A 26 -6.32 -1.50 7.95
N VAL A 27 -7.13 -0.87 7.10
CA VAL A 27 -6.66 -0.06 5.97
C VAL A 27 -7.32 1.31 5.96
N CYS A 28 -6.49 2.34 5.75
CA CYS A 28 -6.95 3.66 5.36
C CYS A 28 -6.66 3.81 3.87
N LEU A 29 -7.68 3.83 3.04
CA LEU A 29 -7.54 4.04 1.60
C LEU A 29 -7.77 5.52 1.30
N CYS A 30 -6.72 6.18 0.82
CA CYS A 30 -6.67 7.63 0.68
C CYS A 30 -6.46 8.07 -0.75
N ASP A 31 -7.00 9.24 -1.07
CA ASP A 31 -6.72 9.89 -2.34
C ASP A 31 -6.73 11.42 -2.13
N ILE A 32 -6.65 12.19 -3.21
CA ILE A 32 -6.59 13.66 -3.13
C ILE A 32 -7.86 14.27 -2.54
N ASN A 33 -8.99 13.56 -2.62
CA ASN A 33 -10.23 13.95 -1.97
C ASN A 33 -11.02 12.70 -1.55
N GLU A 34 -12.03 12.90 -0.73
CA GLU A 34 -12.84 11.80 -0.20
C GLU A 34 -13.66 11.08 -1.27
N GLU A 35 -14.07 11.78 -2.31
CA GLU A 35 -14.82 11.18 -3.42
C GLU A 35 -13.98 10.13 -4.16
N PHE A 36 -12.73 10.47 -4.47
CA PHE A 36 -11.84 9.54 -5.14
C PHE A 36 -11.51 8.33 -4.25
N ALA A 37 -11.31 8.56 -2.97
CA ALA A 37 -11.07 7.47 -2.01
C ALA A 37 -12.30 6.55 -1.91
N ALA A 38 -13.49 7.12 -1.83
CA ALA A 38 -14.74 6.36 -1.78
C ALA A 38 -14.96 5.56 -3.07
N ASN A 39 -14.59 6.12 -4.21
CA ASN A 39 -14.68 5.41 -5.50
C ASN A 39 -13.75 4.19 -5.51
N GLY A 40 -12.58 4.29 -4.89
CA GLY A 40 -11.66 3.16 -4.74
C GLY A 40 -12.28 2.04 -3.92
N LYS A 41 -12.89 2.38 -2.79
CA LYS A 41 -13.59 1.39 -1.96
C LYS A 41 -14.79 0.78 -2.69
N ALA A 42 -15.51 1.57 -3.49
CA ALA A 42 -16.63 1.08 -4.27
C ALA A 42 -16.18 0.04 -5.32
N LYS A 43 -14.99 0.20 -5.91
CA LYS A 43 -14.43 -0.79 -6.83
C LYS A 43 -14.16 -2.11 -6.12
N ILE A 44 -13.62 -2.04 -4.91
CA ILE A 44 -13.39 -3.22 -4.08
C ILE A 44 -14.72 -3.92 -3.78
N ALA A 45 -15.72 -3.17 -3.34
CA ALA A 45 -17.04 -3.69 -3.03
C ALA A 45 -17.67 -4.40 -4.22
N LYS A 46 -17.55 -3.82 -5.41
CA LYS A 46 -18.08 -4.40 -6.65
C LYS A 46 -17.39 -5.72 -6.99
N GLY A 47 -16.08 -5.79 -6.83
CA GLY A 47 -15.31 -7.02 -7.07
C GLY A 47 -15.71 -8.13 -6.09
N LEU A 48 -15.88 -7.79 -4.82
CA LEU A 48 -16.31 -8.75 -3.80
C LEU A 48 -17.74 -9.23 -4.04
N GLU A 49 -18.63 -8.32 -4.45
CA GLU A 49 -20.01 -8.67 -4.80
C GLU A 49 -20.06 -9.72 -5.90
N LYS A 50 -19.23 -9.58 -6.93
CA LYS A 50 -19.13 -10.56 -8.02
C LYS A 50 -18.67 -11.93 -7.49
N ARG A 51 -17.73 -11.96 -6.56
CA ARG A 51 -17.27 -13.22 -5.97
C ARG A 51 -18.34 -13.89 -5.14
N VAL A 52 -19.11 -13.12 -4.38
CA VAL A 52 -20.27 -13.62 -3.64
C VAL A 52 -21.31 -14.22 -4.58
N ALA A 53 -21.64 -13.50 -5.65
CA ALA A 53 -22.61 -13.94 -6.65
C ALA A 53 -22.21 -15.24 -7.34
N ARG A 54 -20.88 -15.49 -7.48
CA ARG A 54 -20.35 -16.72 -8.07
C ARG A 54 -20.16 -17.86 -7.05
N GLY A 55 -20.57 -17.67 -5.81
CA GLY A 55 -20.41 -18.67 -4.76
C GLY A 55 -18.98 -18.88 -4.31
N LYS A 56 -18.08 -17.94 -4.57
CA LYS A 56 -16.66 -18.06 -4.21
C LYS A 56 -16.33 -17.42 -2.87
N MET A 57 -17.28 -16.70 -2.28
CA MET A 57 -17.11 -15.99 -1.02
C MET A 57 -18.47 -15.83 -0.36
N GLU A 58 -18.51 -15.96 0.98
CA GLU A 58 -19.71 -15.68 1.75
C GLU A 58 -19.91 -14.15 1.86
N GLN A 59 -21.17 -13.71 1.90
CA GLN A 59 -21.50 -12.30 2.06
C GLN A 59 -20.89 -11.72 3.34
N ALA A 60 -20.94 -12.47 4.44
CA ALA A 60 -20.37 -12.02 5.70
C ALA A 60 -18.87 -11.76 5.60
N ALA A 61 -18.14 -12.57 4.84
CA ALA A 61 -16.71 -12.37 4.61
C ALA A 61 -16.44 -11.10 3.80
N ALA A 62 -17.23 -10.86 2.76
CA ALA A 62 -17.13 -9.64 1.95
C ALA A 62 -17.39 -8.40 2.81
N ASP A 63 -18.44 -8.42 3.62
CA ASP A 63 -18.80 -7.32 4.51
C ASP A 63 -17.69 -7.04 5.54
N ALA A 64 -17.07 -8.10 6.07
CA ALA A 64 -15.97 -7.97 7.03
C ALA A 64 -14.74 -7.31 6.42
N ILE A 65 -14.42 -7.64 5.16
CA ILE A 65 -13.31 -7.00 4.44
C ILE A 65 -13.58 -5.51 4.27
N LEU A 66 -14.77 -5.14 3.81
CA LEU A 66 -15.13 -3.75 3.59
C LEU A 66 -15.16 -2.94 4.88
N ALA A 67 -15.57 -3.54 5.98
CA ALA A 67 -15.62 -2.89 7.30
C ALA A 67 -14.22 -2.50 7.80
N LYS A 68 -13.17 -3.14 7.30
CA LYS A 68 -11.78 -2.84 7.69
C LYS A 68 -11.16 -1.70 6.90
N ILE A 69 -11.86 -1.19 5.88
CA ILE A 69 -11.34 -0.13 5.00
C ILE A 69 -12.05 1.18 5.31
N THR A 70 -11.29 2.14 5.82
CA THR A 70 -11.73 3.51 6.02
C THR A 70 -11.20 4.37 4.87
N THR A 71 -12.01 5.25 4.32
CA THR A 71 -11.61 6.12 3.21
C THR A 71 -11.46 7.57 3.66
N GLY A 72 -10.58 8.30 2.99
CA GLY A 72 -10.38 9.72 3.28
C GLY A 72 -9.17 10.29 2.53
N VAL A 73 -8.69 11.42 3.01
CA VAL A 73 -7.43 12.01 2.58
C VAL A 73 -6.31 11.53 3.51
N LYS A 74 -5.05 11.73 3.12
CA LYS A 74 -3.91 11.19 3.88
C LYS A 74 -3.84 11.62 5.35
N ASP A 75 -4.55 12.69 5.72
CA ASP A 75 -4.59 13.17 7.09
C ASP A 75 -5.15 12.13 8.09
N ILE A 76 -5.87 11.13 7.61
CA ILE A 76 -6.39 10.06 8.47
C ILE A 76 -5.35 9.00 8.84
N CYS A 77 -4.13 9.11 8.33
CA CYS A 77 -3.06 8.11 8.53
C CYS A 77 -2.21 8.32 9.79
N THR A 78 -2.70 9.06 10.76
CA THR A 78 -1.95 9.43 11.97
C THR A 78 -1.44 8.23 12.78
N ASP A 79 -2.16 7.14 12.79
CA ASP A 79 -1.83 5.94 13.55
C ASP A 79 -1.44 4.74 12.67
N CYS A 80 -1.18 4.97 11.39
CA CYS A 80 -0.72 3.89 10.49
C CYS A 80 0.68 3.42 10.86
N ASP A 81 0.90 2.12 10.74
CA ASP A 81 2.21 1.47 10.94
C ASP A 81 3.01 1.41 9.65
N LEU A 82 2.32 1.43 8.53
CA LEU A 82 2.89 1.31 7.19
C LEU A 82 2.10 2.19 6.23
N ILE A 83 2.81 2.91 5.39
CA ILE A 83 2.22 3.64 4.26
C ILE A 83 2.70 2.97 2.97
N VAL A 84 1.78 2.63 2.09
CA VAL A 84 2.10 2.17 0.73
C VAL A 84 1.53 3.19 -0.25
N GLU A 85 2.41 3.90 -0.91
CA GLU A 85 2.02 4.92 -1.88
C GLU A 85 1.88 4.27 -3.26
N ALA A 86 0.73 4.45 -3.91
CA ALA A 86 0.40 3.85 -5.20
C ALA A 86 -0.30 4.85 -6.13
N ALA A 87 0.11 6.10 -6.05
CA ALA A 87 -0.42 7.18 -6.88
C ALA A 87 0.28 7.24 -8.24
N ILE A 88 0.01 8.29 -8.99
CA ILE A 88 0.58 8.47 -10.35
C ILE A 88 2.11 8.52 -10.32
N GLU A 89 2.74 8.09 -11.43
CA GLU A 89 4.20 8.07 -11.58
C GLU A 89 4.73 9.48 -11.86
N ASN A 90 4.84 10.28 -10.80
CA ASN A 90 5.37 11.63 -10.85
C ASN A 90 6.25 11.86 -9.62
N MET A 91 7.54 12.06 -9.86
CA MET A 91 8.54 12.20 -8.78
C MET A 91 8.21 13.34 -7.82
N GLU A 92 7.86 14.50 -8.33
CA GLU A 92 7.61 15.69 -7.49
C GLU A 92 6.37 15.48 -6.61
N ILE A 93 5.32 14.87 -7.15
CA ILE A 93 4.11 14.55 -6.38
C ILE A 93 4.42 13.53 -5.30
N LYS A 94 5.19 12.48 -5.60
CA LYS A 94 5.55 11.47 -4.60
C LYS A 94 6.39 12.08 -3.48
N LYS A 95 7.38 12.91 -3.82
CA LYS A 95 8.21 13.60 -2.82
C LYS A 95 7.37 14.49 -1.92
N GLN A 96 6.47 15.28 -2.50
CA GLN A 96 5.60 16.17 -1.73
C GLN A 96 4.66 15.37 -0.83
N THR A 97 4.11 14.28 -1.34
CA THR A 97 3.20 13.40 -0.57
C THR A 97 3.90 12.86 0.69
N PHE A 98 5.10 12.32 0.53
CA PHE A 98 5.84 11.79 1.68
C PHE A 98 6.33 12.88 2.64
N LYS A 99 6.66 14.04 2.12
CA LYS A 99 7.03 15.18 2.94
C LYS A 99 5.87 15.60 3.86
N GLU A 100 4.65 15.54 3.35
CA GLU A 100 3.46 15.82 4.16
C GLU A 100 3.15 14.67 5.11
N LEU A 101 3.31 13.43 4.65
CA LEU A 101 3.06 12.25 5.48
C LEU A 101 3.99 12.15 6.69
N GLN A 102 5.24 12.62 6.59
CA GLN A 102 6.13 12.56 7.76
C GLN A 102 5.66 13.47 8.90
N ASP A 103 4.90 14.52 8.57
CA ASP A 103 4.30 15.41 9.57
C ASP A 103 2.98 14.85 10.13
N ILE A 104 2.32 13.97 9.39
CA ILE A 104 1.02 13.38 9.76
C ILE A 104 1.22 12.08 10.53
N CYS A 105 2.09 11.20 10.04
CA CYS A 105 2.27 9.85 10.57
C CYS A 105 3.14 9.84 11.82
N LYS A 106 2.97 8.80 12.62
CA LYS A 106 3.84 8.57 13.77
C LYS A 106 5.28 8.29 13.31
N ALA A 107 6.24 8.55 14.18
CA ALA A 107 7.67 8.54 13.84
C ALA A 107 8.19 7.17 13.35
N ASP A 108 7.60 6.07 13.81
CA ASP A 108 8.04 4.71 13.47
C ASP A 108 7.23 4.09 12.32
N ALA A 109 6.33 4.84 11.69
CA ALA A 109 5.63 4.36 10.50
C ALA A 109 6.63 4.16 9.36
N ILE A 110 6.54 3.00 8.69
CA ILE A 110 7.39 2.70 7.54
C ILE A 110 6.76 3.30 6.29
N PHE A 111 7.59 3.94 5.46
CA PHE A 111 7.16 4.50 4.18
C PHE A 111 7.59 3.61 3.03
N ALA A 112 6.62 3.11 2.27
CA ALA A 112 6.85 2.28 1.09
C ALA A 112 6.17 2.89 -0.12
N THR A 113 6.71 2.62 -1.30
CA THR A 113 6.12 3.04 -2.57
C THR A 113 5.99 1.86 -3.52
N ASN A 114 4.89 1.84 -4.28
CA ASN A 114 4.62 0.78 -5.26
C ASN A 114 5.35 1.02 -6.59
N THR A 115 6.03 2.14 -6.76
CA THR A 115 6.74 2.41 -8.02
C THR A 115 7.84 1.39 -8.30
N SER A 116 8.00 1.01 -9.56
CA SER A 116 9.13 0.21 -10.03
C SER A 116 10.03 0.99 -10.98
N SER A 117 9.63 2.19 -11.38
CA SER A 117 10.31 2.98 -12.41
C SER A 117 11.04 4.20 -11.87
N LEU A 118 10.61 4.73 -10.73
CA LEU A 118 11.24 5.92 -10.12
C LEU A 118 12.20 5.51 -9.01
N SER A 119 13.19 6.34 -8.76
CA SER A 119 14.21 6.09 -7.73
C SER A 119 13.61 6.14 -6.32
N ILE A 120 13.70 5.03 -5.61
CA ILE A 120 13.31 4.93 -4.20
C ILE A 120 14.15 5.89 -3.37
N THR A 121 15.46 5.91 -3.62
CA THR A 121 16.40 6.78 -2.93
C THR A 121 16.04 8.26 -3.11
N GLU A 122 15.70 8.65 -4.33
CA GLU A 122 15.33 10.04 -4.62
C GLU A 122 14.01 10.44 -3.96
N ILE A 123 13.01 9.56 -3.97
CA ILE A 123 11.73 9.82 -3.30
C ILE A 123 11.97 10.06 -1.81
N GLY A 124 12.86 9.29 -1.20
CA GLY A 124 13.17 9.38 0.23
C GLY A 124 14.16 10.46 0.61
N ALA A 125 14.75 11.17 -0.36
CA ALA A 125 15.75 12.18 -0.07
C ALA A 125 15.15 13.31 0.78
N GLY A 126 15.81 13.63 1.88
CA GLY A 126 15.37 14.71 2.78
C GLY A 126 14.28 14.33 3.78
N LEU A 127 13.78 13.09 3.75
CA LEU A 127 12.83 12.61 4.74
C LEU A 127 13.53 12.22 6.06
N ASP A 128 12.76 12.18 7.14
CA ASP A 128 13.25 11.81 8.47
C ASP A 128 13.39 10.30 8.67
N ARG A 129 13.04 9.51 7.64
CA ARG A 129 13.07 8.04 7.67
C ARG A 129 13.38 7.48 6.29
N PRO A 130 13.87 6.23 6.21
CA PRO A 130 14.17 5.62 4.92
C PRO A 130 12.91 5.25 4.15
N MET A 131 13.03 5.22 2.82
CA MET A 131 12.01 4.69 1.92
C MET A 131 12.35 3.25 1.56
N ILE A 132 11.31 2.50 1.21
CA ILE A 132 11.44 1.15 0.65
C ILE A 132 10.44 0.99 -0.50
N GLY A 133 10.80 0.20 -1.50
CA GLY A 133 9.86 -0.18 -2.54
C GLY A 133 9.10 -1.44 -2.12
N MET A 134 7.80 -1.42 -2.31
CA MET A 134 6.94 -2.60 -2.14
C MET A 134 6.06 -2.67 -3.37
N HIS A 135 6.57 -3.34 -4.39
CA HIS A 135 5.96 -3.36 -5.72
C HIS A 135 5.05 -4.55 -5.91
N PHE A 136 3.76 -4.27 -6.01
CA PHE A 136 2.71 -5.25 -6.29
C PHE A 136 2.49 -5.35 -7.79
N PHE A 137 1.93 -6.46 -8.24
CA PHE A 137 1.57 -6.68 -9.63
C PHE A 137 0.05 -6.74 -9.78
N ASN A 138 -0.44 -6.25 -10.90
CA ASN A 138 -1.89 -6.17 -11.17
C ASN A 138 -2.42 -7.53 -11.65
N PRO A 139 -3.50 -8.04 -11.07
CA PRO A 139 -4.31 -7.51 -9.97
C PRO A 139 -3.70 -7.85 -8.60
N ALA A 140 -3.49 -6.83 -7.79
CA ALA A 140 -2.80 -7.00 -6.50
C ALA A 140 -3.44 -8.03 -5.56
N PRO A 141 -4.77 -8.18 -5.48
CA PRO A 141 -5.36 -9.21 -4.63
C PRO A 141 -5.07 -10.65 -5.07
N VAL A 142 -4.70 -10.84 -6.34
CA VAL A 142 -4.52 -12.17 -6.97
C VAL A 142 -3.07 -12.55 -7.12
N MET A 143 -2.23 -11.61 -7.58
CA MET A 143 -0.84 -11.87 -7.90
C MET A 143 -0.02 -12.09 -6.63
N LYS A 144 0.75 -13.19 -6.63
CA LYS A 144 1.51 -13.60 -5.45
C LYS A 144 2.81 -12.82 -5.26
N LEU A 145 3.45 -12.42 -6.35
CA LEU A 145 4.76 -11.77 -6.29
C LEU A 145 4.67 -10.34 -5.75
N VAL A 146 5.56 -10.03 -4.81
CA VAL A 146 5.82 -8.66 -4.36
C VAL A 146 7.32 -8.44 -4.42
N GLU A 147 7.76 -7.47 -5.19
CA GLU A 147 9.18 -7.08 -5.20
C GLU A 147 9.42 -6.10 -4.05
N VAL A 148 10.40 -6.42 -3.22
CA VAL A 148 10.85 -5.56 -2.12
C VAL A 148 12.13 -4.90 -2.58
N ILE A 149 12.08 -3.60 -2.78
CA ILE A 149 13.16 -2.85 -3.44
C ILE A 149 13.86 -1.96 -2.41
N ALA A 150 15.12 -2.27 -2.12
CA ALA A 150 15.92 -1.47 -1.22
C ALA A 150 16.54 -0.29 -1.97
N GLY A 151 16.36 0.92 -1.42
CA GLY A 151 17.13 2.08 -1.84
C GLY A 151 18.50 2.09 -1.13
N ILE A 152 19.34 3.05 -1.47
CA ILE A 152 20.69 3.15 -0.89
C ILE A 152 20.65 3.22 0.63
N ASN A 153 19.67 3.92 1.19
CA ASN A 153 19.55 4.16 2.63
C ASN A 153 18.54 3.25 3.33
N THR A 154 18.06 2.20 2.67
CA THR A 154 17.07 1.30 3.27
C THR A 154 17.78 0.29 4.18
N PRO A 155 17.56 0.34 5.50
CA PRO A 155 18.21 -0.60 6.43
C PRO A 155 17.69 -2.02 6.23
N LYS A 156 18.54 -2.99 6.55
CA LYS A 156 18.17 -4.42 6.45
C LYS A 156 16.93 -4.75 7.27
N GLU A 157 16.81 -4.19 8.48
CA GLU A 157 15.64 -4.47 9.33
C GLU A 157 14.33 -4.00 8.73
N VAL A 158 14.33 -2.92 7.93
CA VAL A 158 13.15 -2.45 7.21
C VAL A 158 12.82 -3.41 6.08
N VAL A 159 13.84 -3.85 5.34
CA VAL A 159 13.67 -4.85 4.27
C VAL A 159 13.06 -6.13 4.85
N ASP A 160 13.60 -6.63 5.96
CA ASP A 160 13.13 -7.86 6.57
C ASP A 160 11.69 -7.72 7.08
N LYS A 161 11.34 -6.56 7.62
CA LYS A 161 9.98 -6.30 8.10
C LYS A 161 8.97 -6.26 6.95
N ILE A 162 9.31 -5.64 5.83
CA ILE A 162 8.43 -5.59 4.66
C ILE A 162 8.28 -6.99 4.03
N LYS A 163 9.36 -7.77 3.98
CA LYS A 163 9.26 -9.17 3.54
C LYS A 163 8.30 -9.97 4.42
N ALA A 164 8.41 -9.81 5.74
CA ALA A 164 7.53 -10.51 6.67
C ALA A 164 6.07 -10.09 6.49
N ILE A 165 5.81 -8.80 6.29
CA ILE A 165 4.45 -8.31 6.02
C ILE A 165 3.93 -8.90 4.71
N ALA A 166 4.74 -8.93 3.64
CA ALA A 166 4.35 -9.52 2.37
C ALA A 166 3.94 -10.99 2.54
N GLU A 167 4.74 -11.76 3.27
CA GLU A 167 4.40 -13.17 3.55
C GLU A 167 3.12 -13.29 4.36
N GLU A 168 2.93 -12.44 5.34
CA GLU A 168 1.74 -12.44 6.20
C GLU A 168 0.45 -12.19 5.41
N ILE A 169 0.49 -11.35 4.37
CA ILE A 169 -0.67 -11.11 3.50
C ILE A 169 -0.75 -12.10 2.33
N GLY A 170 0.00 -13.20 2.41
CA GLY A 170 -0.09 -14.31 1.44
C GLY A 170 0.73 -14.11 0.17
N LYS A 171 1.67 -13.19 0.18
CA LYS A 171 2.53 -12.92 -0.98
C LYS A 171 3.87 -13.61 -0.87
N THR A 172 4.58 -13.70 -1.99
CA THR A 172 5.94 -14.20 -2.08
C THR A 172 6.86 -13.00 -2.33
N PRO A 173 7.61 -12.55 -1.31
CA PRO A 173 8.51 -11.41 -1.50
C PRO A 173 9.81 -11.83 -2.19
N VAL A 174 10.26 -10.99 -3.11
CA VAL A 174 11.57 -11.13 -3.77
C VAL A 174 12.30 -9.81 -3.57
N GLN A 175 13.50 -9.89 -3.01
CA GLN A 175 14.31 -8.69 -2.79
C GLN A 175 15.05 -8.31 -4.07
N VAL A 176 14.97 -7.03 -4.42
CA VAL A 176 15.62 -6.44 -5.58
C VAL A 176 16.35 -5.19 -5.12
N GLU A 177 17.56 -4.98 -5.60
CA GLU A 177 18.28 -3.74 -5.35
C GLU A 177 17.82 -2.67 -6.35
N GLU A 178 17.72 -1.43 -5.89
CA GLU A 178 17.37 -0.30 -6.73
C GLU A 178 18.37 -0.15 -7.88
N GLY A 179 17.84 0.03 -9.09
CA GLY A 179 18.67 0.20 -10.27
C GLY A 179 19.20 -1.12 -10.87
N ALA A 180 18.84 -2.26 -10.29
CA ALA A 180 19.18 -3.55 -10.88
C ALA A 180 18.33 -3.76 -12.13
N ASP A 181 18.96 -4.23 -13.20
CA ASP A 181 18.25 -4.58 -14.44
C ASP A 181 17.39 -5.81 -14.17
N SER A 182 16.16 -5.70 -14.50
CA SER A 182 15.20 -6.81 -14.38
C SER A 182 15.14 -7.60 -15.70
#